data_2f58c892cb5172febf967c6cc0860daa
#
_entry.id   2f58c892cb5172febf967c6cc0860daa
#
_cell.length_a   1.000
_cell.length_b   1.000
_cell.length_c   1.000
_cell.angle_alpha   90.00
_cell.angle_beta   90.00
_cell.angle_gamma   90.00
#
_symmetry.space_group_name_H-M   'P 1'
#
loop_
_entity.id
_entity.type
_entity.pdbx_description
1 polymer ?
#
loop_
_entity_poly.entity_id
_entity_poly.type
_entity_poly.pdbx_seq_one_letter_code
_entity_poly.pdbx_strand_id
1 'polypeptide(L)'
;MSQVTNLAFFRARRGQSEALGAALAALVEPTRLEAGCLNYDLHRSVDDADVWFVYENWRSLEGFDAHMLSEHLQTFLKATPDLVAGNIDLRRFRMISCPATHRI
;
A
#
# COMPACT_ATOMS: atom_id res chain seq x y z
N MET A 1 18.84 6.30 10.23
CA MET A 1 17.89 5.42 9.53
C MET A 1 16.93 6.26 8.72
N SER A 2 16.78 5.91 7.48
CA SER A 2 15.95 6.70 6.59
C SER A 2 14.55 6.13 6.50
N GLN A 3 13.56 7.00 6.62
CA GLN A 3 12.19 6.68 6.34
C GLN A 3 12.06 6.34 4.84
N VAL A 4 11.23 5.36 4.56
CA VAL A 4 10.96 4.93 3.18
C VAL A 4 9.50 5.26 2.86
N THR A 5 9.29 5.88 1.70
CA THR A 5 7.96 6.18 1.17
C THR A 5 7.69 5.26 -0.02
N ASN A 6 6.59 4.55 0.01
CA ASN A 6 6.18 3.70 -1.10
C ASN A 6 4.85 4.17 -1.67
N LEU A 7 4.75 4.11 -2.99
CA LEU A 7 3.50 4.32 -3.72
C LEU A 7 3.20 3.02 -4.45
N ALA A 8 2.12 2.34 -4.05
CA ALA A 8 1.76 1.06 -4.64
C ALA A 8 0.49 1.23 -5.46
N PHE A 9 0.57 0.95 -6.76
CA PHE A 9 -0.55 1.06 -7.68
C PHE A 9 -1.03 -0.32 -8.10
N PHE A 10 -2.36 -0.47 -8.16
CA PHE A 10 -3.02 -1.72 -8.51
C PHE A 10 -4.09 -1.43 -9.55
N ARG A 11 -4.12 -2.21 -10.60
CA ARG A 11 -5.23 -2.16 -11.57
C ARG A 11 -6.04 -3.43 -11.41
N ALA A 12 -7.35 -3.28 -11.21
CA ALA A 12 -8.23 -4.42 -11.07
C ALA A 12 -8.42 -5.13 -12.40
N ARG A 13 -8.51 -6.45 -12.37
CA ARG A 13 -9.02 -7.19 -13.50
C ARG A 13 -10.46 -6.75 -13.77
N ARG A 14 -10.87 -6.87 -15.02
CA ARG A 14 -12.23 -6.50 -15.43
C ARG A 14 -13.27 -7.14 -14.52
N GLY A 15 -14.12 -6.32 -13.94
CA GLY A 15 -15.19 -6.77 -13.06
C GLY A 15 -14.76 -7.10 -11.64
N GLN A 16 -13.46 -6.91 -11.29
CA GLN A 16 -12.95 -7.29 -9.99
C GLN A 16 -12.59 -6.10 -9.09
N SER A 17 -12.95 -4.88 -9.50
CA SER A 17 -12.51 -3.70 -8.74
C SER A 17 -13.06 -3.68 -7.31
N GLU A 18 -14.32 -4.04 -7.11
CA GLU A 18 -14.88 -4.05 -5.75
C GLU A 18 -14.23 -5.13 -4.89
N ALA A 19 -13.97 -6.31 -5.47
CA ALA A 19 -13.28 -7.39 -4.75
C ALA A 19 -11.84 -7.00 -4.42
N LEU A 20 -11.14 -6.36 -5.35
CA LEU A 20 -9.78 -5.89 -5.09
C LEU A 20 -9.79 -4.83 -3.98
N GLY A 21 -10.73 -3.89 -4.05
CA GLY A 21 -10.85 -2.86 -3.03
C GLY A 21 -11.10 -3.44 -1.65
N ALA A 22 -11.96 -4.46 -1.55
CA ALA A 22 -12.23 -5.12 -0.28
C ALA A 22 -10.98 -5.83 0.25
N ALA A 23 -10.22 -6.50 -0.63
CA ALA A 23 -8.98 -7.17 -0.23
C ALA A 23 -7.93 -6.17 0.24
N LEU A 24 -7.80 -5.04 -0.45
CA LEU A 24 -6.88 -3.97 -0.07
C LEU A 24 -7.31 -3.33 1.26
N ALA A 25 -8.61 -3.07 1.44
CA ALA A 25 -9.13 -2.49 2.68
C ALA A 25 -8.84 -3.38 3.88
N ALA A 26 -8.88 -4.70 3.69
CA ALA A 26 -8.60 -5.65 4.76
C ALA A 26 -7.15 -5.60 5.23
N LEU A 27 -6.24 -5.04 4.44
CA LEU A 27 -4.84 -4.87 4.82
C LEU A 27 -4.61 -3.68 5.74
N VAL A 28 -5.51 -2.69 5.73
CA VAL A 28 -5.23 -1.39 6.34
C VAL A 28 -4.98 -1.50 7.84
N GLU A 29 -5.91 -2.07 8.58
CA GLU A 29 -5.79 -2.14 10.04
C GLU A 29 -4.58 -2.98 10.49
N PRO A 30 -4.41 -4.23 10.02
CA PRO A 30 -3.26 -5.01 10.48
C PRO A 30 -1.92 -4.38 10.07
N THR A 31 -1.86 -3.71 8.92
CA THR A 31 -0.62 -3.04 8.50
C THR A 31 -0.33 -1.84 9.40
N ARG A 32 -1.34 -1.05 9.74
CA ARG A 32 -1.17 0.11 10.63
C ARG A 32 -0.69 -0.30 12.02
N LEU A 33 -0.93 -1.53 12.44
CA LEU A 33 -0.46 -2.05 13.72
C LEU A 33 1.00 -2.55 13.68
N GLU A 34 1.60 -2.64 12.51
CA GLU A 34 3.01 -3.06 12.40
C GLU A 34 3.92 -1.98 12.97
N ALA A 35 4.93 -2.41 13.73
CA ALA A 35 5.79 -1.48 14.48
C ALA A 35 6.50 -0.46 13.57
N GLY A 36 6.85 -0.85 12.36
CA GLY A 36 7.55 0.03 11.43
C GLY A 36 6.66 0.92 10.58
N CYS A 37 5.33 0.75 10.66
CA CYS A 37 4.40 1.49 9.83
C CYS A 37 4.14 2.89 10.39
N LEU A 38 4.38 3.92 9.58
CA LEU A 38 4.04 5.30 9.95
C LEU A 38 2.65 5.66 9.45
N ASN A 39 2.32 5.27 8.23
CA ASN A 39 0.96 5.39 7.68
C ASN A 39 0.78 4.37 6.57
N TYR A 40 -0.47 4.03 6.31
CA TYR A 40 -0.84 3.09 5.26
C TYR A 40 -2.25 3.47 4.82
N ASP A 41 -2.35 4.17 3.70
CA ASP A 41 -3.59 4.84 3.30
C ASP A 41 -4.04 4.38 1.92
N LEU A 42 -5.22 3.81 1.86
CA LEU A 42 -5.79 3.27 0.63
C LEU A 42 -6.60 4.33 -0.11
N HIS A 43 -6.39 4.42 -1.41
CA HIS A 43 -7.07 5.37 -2.28
C HIS A 43 -7.59 4.67 -3.51
N ARG A 44 -8.67 5.19 -4.06
CA ARG A 44 -9.20 4.76 -5.36
C ARG A 44 -9.14 5.96 -6.30
N SER A 45 -8.73 5.73 -7.55
CA SER A 45 -8.69 6.79 -8.54
C SER A 45 -10.08 7.40 -8.76
N VAL A 46 -10.14 8.73 -8.84
CA VAL A 46 -11.39 9.42 -9.17
C VAL A 46 -11.67 9.40 -10.67
N ASP A 47 -10.66 9.08 -11.48
CA ASP A 47 -10.77 9.08 -12.93
C ASP A 47 -10.98 7.68 -13.53
N ASP A 48 -10.52 6.65 -12.82
CA ASP A 48 -10.58 5.26 -13.30
C ASP A 48 -10.89 4.35 -12.11
N ALA A 49 -12.10 3.83 -12.06
CA ALA A 49 -12.59 3.04 -10.94
C ALA A 49 -11.84 1.72 -10.74
N ASP A 50 -11.05 1.29 -11.73
CA ASP A 50 -10.25 0.07 -11.65
C ASP A 50 -8.85 0.30 -11.08
N VAL A 51 -8.49 1.55 -10.82
CA VAL A 51 -7.16 1.88 -10.29
C VAL A 51 -7.23 2.21 -8.81
N TRP A 52 -6.42 1.50 -8.04
CA TRP A 52 -6.28 1.68 -6.60
C TRP A 52 -4.84 2.04 -6.28
N PHE A 53 -4.64 2.69 -5.15
CA PHE A 53 -3.35 3.22 -4.78
C PHE A 53 -3.19 3.21 -3.26
N VAL A 54 -2.04 2.74 -2.79
CA VAL A 54 -1.69 2.82 -1.37
C VAL A 54 -0.52 3.77 -1.22
N TYR A 55 -0.68 4.75 -0.34
CA TYR A 55 0.39 5.64 0.08
C TYR A 55 0.87 5.15 1.44
N GLU A 56 2.15 4.80 1.52
CA GLU A 56 2.69 4.20 2.75
C GLU A 56 4.06 4.77 3.09
N ASN A 57 4.27 4.99 4.37
CA ASN A 57 5.56 5.39 4.89
C ASN A 57 5.98 4.42 5.99
N TRP A 58 7.24 4.05 5.94
CA TRP A 58 7.86 3.10 6.88
C TRP A 58 9.03 3.77 7.57
N ARG A 59 9.24 3.44 8.87
CA ARG A 59 10.34 4.00 9.65
C ARG A 59 11.68 3.68 9.02
N SER A 60 11.78 2.51 8.37
CA SER A 60 13.01 2.02 7.77
C SER A 60 12.68 0.97 6.73
N LEU A 61 13.68 0.61 5.93
CA LEU A 61 13.54 -0.48 4.98
C LEU A 61 13.23 -1.80 5.69
N GLU A 62 13.83 -2.03 6.86
CA GLU A 62 13.57 -3.24 7.64
C GLU A 62 12.10 -3.36 8.03
N GLY A 63 11.46 -2.24 8.36
CA GLY A 63 10.03 -2.24 8.66
C GLY A 63 9.19 -2.66 7.47
N PHE A 64 9.54 -2.15 6.30
CA PHE A 64 8.86 -2.56 5.07
C PHE A 64 9.12 -4.03 4.75
N ASP A 65 10.37 -4.50 4.91
CA ASP A 65 10.70 -5.90 4.67
C ASP A 65 9.90 -6.83 5.59
N ALA A 66 9.73 -6.44 6.85
CA ALA A 66 8.90 -7.19 7.79
C ALA A 66 7.43 -7.23 7.33
N HIS A 67 6.92 -6.11 6.80
CA HIS A 67 5.57 -6.04 6.23
C HIS A 67 5.40 -7.06 5.10
N MET A 68 6.39 -7.17 4.22
CA MET A 68 6.33 -8.11 3.09
C MET A 68 6.25 -9.57 3.54
N LEU A 69 6.72 -9.88 4.75
CA LEU A 69 6.65 -11.22 5.30
C LEU A 69 5.42 -11.47 6.17
N SER A 70 4.61 -10.44 6.40
CA SER A 70 3.45 -10.55 7.28
C SER A 70 2.40 -11.50 6.70
N GLU A 71 1.63 -12.13 7.60
CA GLU A 71 0.58 -13.07 7.20
C GLU A 71 -0.49 -12.37 6.37
N HIS A 72 -0.90 -11.16 6.77
CA HIS A 72 -1.95 -10.45 6.05
C HIS A 72 -1.51 -10.08 4.64
N LEU A 73 -0.25 -9.66 4.45
CA LEU A 73 0.22 -9.37 3.10
C LEU A 73 0.36 -10.65 2.26
N GLN A 74 0.88 -11.72 2.85
CA GLN A 74 1.00 -12.99 2.13
C GLN A 74 -0.36 -13.50 1.67
N THR A 75 -1.37 -13.38 2.50
CA THR A 75 -2.75 -13.74 2.14
C THR A 75 -3.25 -12.91 0.96
N PHE A 76 -3.00 -11.59 1.01
CA PHE A 76 -3.37 -10.70 -0.10
C PHE A 76 -2.66 -11.11 -1.39
N LEU A 77 -1.35 -11.35 -1.33
CA LEU A 77 -0.57 -11.70 -2.53
C LEU A 77 -1.07 -12.97 -3.19
N LYS A 78 -1.56 -13.93 -2.41
CA LYS A 78 -2.13 -15.17 -2.97
C LYS A 78 -3.42 -14.90 -3.74
N ALA A 79 -4.15 -13.85 -3.40
CA ALA A 79 -5.40 -13.50 -4.07
C ALA A 79 -5.18 -12.64 -5.32
N THR A 80 -4.02 -11.99 -5.46
CA THR A 80 -3.78 -11.03 -6.53
C THR A 80 -3.89 -11.58 -7.95
N PRO A 81 -3.54 -12.86 -8.25
CA PRO A 81 -3.70 -13.36 -9.61
C PRO A 81 -5.14 -13.27 -10.14
N ASP A 82 -6.13 -13.37 -9.24
CA ASP A 82 -7.53 -13.29 -9.64
C ASP A 82 -8.06 -11.85 -9.64
N LEU A 83 -7.39 -10.94 -8.97
CA LEU A 83 -7.89 -9.59 -8.71
C LEU A 83 -7.15 -8.50 -9.50
N VAL A 84 -5.85 -8.67 -9.73
CA VAL A 84 -4.99 -7.64 -10.29
C VAL A 84 -4.63 -7.95 -11.73
N ALA A 85 -4.84 -6.97 -12.61
CA ALA A 85 -4.40 -7.05 -14.00
C ALA A 85 -2.95 -6.62 -14.08
N GLY A 86 -2.09 -7.50 -14.58
CA GLY A 86 -0.67 -7.21 -14.70
C GLY A 86 0.03 -7.25 -13.34
N ASN A 87 1.11 -6.52 -13.24
CA ASN A 87 1.94 -6.50 -12.04
C ASN A 87 1.55 -5.34 -11.12
N ILE A 88 1.77 -5.52 -9.82
CA ILE A 88 1.67 -4.43 -8.86
C ILE A 88 2.82 -3.47 -9.15
N ASP A 89 2.49 -2.18 -9.29
CA ASP A 89 3.50 -1.15 -9.56
C ASP A 89 3.89 -0.51 -8.23
N LEU A 90 4.98 -1.00 -7.66
CA LEU A 90 5.51 -0.49 -6.40
C LEU A 90 6.68 0.44 -6.68
N ARG A 91 6.53 1.70 -6.29
CA ARG A 91 7.57 2.70 -6.45
C ARG A 91 8.05 3.17 -5.09
N ARG A 92 9.36 3.23 -4.92
CA ARG A 92 9.99 3.53 -3.64
C ARG A 92 10.71 4.86 -3.71
N PHE A 93 10.49 5.68 -2.68
CA PHE A 93 11.02 7.05 -2.64
C PHE A 93 11.58 7.36 -1.26
N ARG A 94 12.43 8.38 -1.23
CA ARG A 94 12.90 8.98 0.01
C ARG A 94 12.50 10.45 -0.03
N MET A 95 11.90 10.94 1.05
CA MET A 95 11.53 12.35 1.14
C MET A 95 12.79 13.19 1.19
N ILE A 96 12.88 14.19 0.31
CA ILE A 96 14.01 15.12 0.25
C ILE A 96 13.69 16.41 1.01
N SER A 97 12.44 16.86 0.93
CA SER A 97 12.02 18.05 1.67
C SER A 97 11.86 17.74 3.16
N CYS A 98 11.97 18.76 4.00
CA CYS A 98 11.62 18.61 5.41
C CYS A 98 10.12 18.32 5.53
N PRO A 99 9.71 17.46 6.47
CA PRO A 99 8.29 17.24 6.71
C PRO A 99 7.59 18.56 7.05
N ALA A 100 6.35 18.69 6.59
CA ALA A 100 5.54 19.84 6.97
C ALA A 100 5.30 19.78 8.48
N THR A 101 5.49 20.94 9.14
CA THR A 101 5.16 21.04 10.56
C THR A 101 3.67 21.31 10.69
N HIS A 102 3.11 20.79 11.82
CA HIS A 102 1.71 21.07 12.10
C HIS A 102 1.53 22.57 12.37
N ARG A 103 0.55 23.18 11.70
CA ARG A 103 0.24 24.57 11.89
C ARG A 103 -1.09 24.71 12.61
N ILE A 104 -1.11 25.60 13.54
CA ILE A 104 -2.30 25.87 14.33
C ILE A 104 -2.85 27.22 13.92
#